data_5d4c9ad6a12a31df1dd56deea8252b4a
#
_entry.id   5d4c9ad6a12a31df1dd56deea8252b4a
#
_cell.length_a   1.000
_cell.length_b   1.000
_cell.length_c   1.000
_cell.angle_alpha   90.00
_cell.angle_beta   90.00
_cell.angle_gamma   90.00
#
_symmetry.space_group_name_H-M   'P 1'
#
loop_
_entity.id
_entity.type
_entity.pdbx_description
1 polymer ?
#
loop_
_entity_poly.entity_id
_entity_poly.type
_entity_poly.pdbx_seq_one_letter_code
_entity_poly.pdbx_strand_id
1 'polypeptide(L)'
;MAAPPTSPGTPISSKQELVEYIEAGCKPPADWRIGTEHEKFVFQNDTFLPAPYEGDWGIRALLEGLQRFGWEPVLENGNPIALQHANGCSITLEPGGQVELAGAPLEHIHQTCNEVHSHLSQV
;
A
#
# COMPACT_ATOMS: atom_id res chain seq x y z
N MET A 1 -4.45 -0.69 2.62
CA MET A 1 -4.80 -0.47 4.06
C MET A 1 -3.59 0.06 4.81
N ALA A 2 -3.72 1.14 5.59
CA ALA A 2 -2.61 1.66 6.38
C ALA A 2 -2.17 0.64 7.45
N ALA A 3 -0.86 0.53 7.70
CA ALA A 3 -0.35 -0.32 8.77
C ALA A 3 -0.99 0.06 10.12
N PRO A 4 -1.32 -0.91 10.99
CA PRO A 4 -1.90 -0.61 12.30
C PRO A 4 -0.94 0.24 13.13
N PRO A 5 -1.45 1.15 13.97
CA PRO A 5 -0.60 1.98 14.81
C PRO A 5 0.22 1.12 15.77
N THR A 6 1.50 1.45 15.94
CA THR A 6 2.45 0.73 16.79
C THR A 6 2.27 1.02 18.29
N SER A 7 1.40 1.96 18.63
CA SER A 7 1.07 2.31 20.02
C SER A 7 -0.43 2.62 20.14
N PRO A 8 -1.05 2.35 21.31
CA PRO A 8 -2.40 2.81 21.56
C PRO A 8 -2.45 4.34 21.48
N GLY A 9 -3.35 4.86 20.66
CA GLY A 9 -3.61 6.30 20.58
C GLY A 9 -4.21 6.86 21.89
N THR A 10 -4.29 8.18 21.98
CA THR A 10 -5.02 8.83 23.09
C THR A 10 -6.51 8.44 23.01
N PRO A 11 -7.10 7.95 24.11
CA PRO A 11 -8.51 7.60 24.12
C PRO A 11 -9.40 8.81 23.76
N ILE A 12 -10.37 8.59 22.90
CA ILE A 12 -11.36 9.60 22.54
C ILE A 12 -12.38 9.69 23.69
N SER A 13 -12.61 10.89 24.19
CA SER A 13 -13.46 11.14 25.35
C SER A 13 -14.83 11.75 25.00
N SER A 14 -14.98 12.29 23.78
CA SER A 14 -16.23 12.96 23.38
C SER A 14 -16.50 12.81 21.86
N LYS A 15 -17.79 12.98 21.51
CA LYS A 15 -18.20 13.07 20.10
C LYS A 15 -17.54 14.25 19.40
N GLN A 16 -17.32 15.35 20.11
CA GLN A 16 -16.72 16.55 19.55
C GLN A 16 -15.27 16.29 19.10
N GLU A 17 -14.48 15.53 19.85
CA GLU A 17 -13.13 15.13 19.44
C GLU A 17 -13.10 14.32 18.14
N LEU A 18 -14.12 13.46 17.90
CA LEU A 18 -14.25 12.75 16.62
C LEU A 18 -14.53 13.72 15.46
N VAL A 19 -15.40 14.70 15.67
CA VAL A 19 -15.72 15.71 14.66
C VAL A 19 -14.46 16.52 14.33
N GLU A 20 -13.77 17.03 15.34
CA GLU A 20 -12.56 17.83 15.20
C GLU A 20 -11.43 17.04 14.51
N TYR A 21 -11.30 15.75 14.78
CA TYR A 21 -10.33 14.89 14.10
C TYR A 21 -10.60 14.77 12.60
N ILE A 22 -11.87 14.60 12.21
CA ILE A 22 -12.25 14.54 10.79
C ILE A 22 -12.09 15.92 10.13
N GLU A 23 -12.54 17.00 10.80
CA GLU A 23 -12.41 18.37 10.29
C GLU A 23 -10.95 18.80 10.11
N ALA A 24 -10.05 18.36 10.98
CA ALA A 24 -8.61 18.62 10.87
C ALA A 24 -8.00 18.02 9.59
N GLY A 25 -8.65 17.02 8.98
CA GLY A 25 -8.27 16.46 7.68
C GLY A 25 -8.65 17.35 6.49
N CYS A 26 -9.51 18.34 6.68
CA CYS A 26 -9.90 19.29 5.63
C CYS A 26 -8.72 20.19 5.25
N LYS A 27 -8.38 20.25 3.97
CA LYS A 27 -7.27 21.02 3.45
C LYS A 27 -7.75 22.04 2.42
N PRO A 28 -7.10 23.21 2.34
CA PRO A 28 -7.36 24.16 1.26
C PRO A 28 -7.01 23.54 -0.11
N PRO A 29 -7.65 23.99 -1.21
CA PRO A 29 -7.44 23.42 -2.55
C PRO A 29 -5.98 23.35 -3.00
N ALA A 30 -5.13 24.28 -2.56
CA ALA A 30 -3.69 24.28 -2.88
C ALA A 30 -2.94 23.06 -2.31
N ASP A 31 -3.47 22.46 -1.23
CA ASP A 31 -2.87 21.31 -0.54
C ASP A 31 -3.52 19.98 -0.94
N TRP A 32 -4.46 20.00 -1.87
CA TRP A 32 -5.10 18.78 -2.35
C TRP A 32 -4.09 17.92 -3.10
N ARG A 33 -4.19 16.62 -2.89
CA ARG A 33 -3.37 15.61 -3.54
C ARG A 33 -4.24 14.46 -4.02
N ILE A 34 -3.76 13.74 -5.02
CA ILE A 34 -4.39 12.53 -5.55
C ILE A 34 -3.55 11.34 -5.09
N GLY A 35 -4.16 10.39 -4.40
CA GLY A 35 -3.60 9.06 -4.13
C GLY A 35 -4.33 8.03 -5.00
N THR A 36 -3.61 7.03 -5.48
CA THR A 36 -4.19 5.91 -6.24
C THR A 36 -4.11 4.65 -5.41
N GLU A 37 -5.19 3.88 -5.39
CA GLU A 37 -5.19 2.49 -4.95
C GLU A 37 -5.34 1.62 -6.19
N HIS A 38 -4.41 0.68 -6.38
CA HIS A 38 -4.41 -0.22 -7.53
C HIS A 38 -4.23 -1.66 -7.07
N GLU A 39 -5.33 -2.37 -6.97
CA GLU A 39 -5.41 -3.76 -6.50
C GLU A 39 -5.29 -4.76 -7.66
N LYS A 40 -4.60 -5.86 -7.40
CA LYS A 40 -4.37 -6.95 -8.35
C LYS A 40 -4.52 -8.29 -7.69
N PHE A 41 -5.22 -9.22 -8.35
CA PHE A 41 -5.16 -10.62 -7.99
C PHE A 41 -3.91 -11.27 -8.59
N VAL A 42 -3.15 -11.97 -7.75
CA VAL A 42 -1.98 -12.73 -8.17
C VAL A 42 -2.36 -14.21 -8.30
N PHE A 43 -2.13 -14.79 -9.47
CA PHE A 43 -2.47 -16.19 -9.75
C PHE A 43 -1.41 -16.83 -10.67
N GLN A 44 -1.35 -18.16 -10.65
CA GLN A 44 -0.48 -18.94 -11.52
C GLN A 44 -1.06 -18.99 -12.94
N ASN A 45 -0.24 -18.69 -13.95
CA ASN A 45 -0.68 -18.58 -15.35
C ASN A 45 -1.23 -19.88 -15.95
N ASP A 46 -0.72 -21.02 -15.51
CA ASP A 46 -1.07 -22.34 -16.04
C ASP A 46 -2.30 -22.97 -15.36
N THR A 47 -2.51 -22.68 -14.09
CA THR A 47 -3.57 -23.28 -13.27
C THR A 47 -4.71 -22.33 -12.92
N PHE A 48 -4.46 -21.01 -13.01
CA PHE A 48 -5.32 -19.93 -12.52
C PHE A 48 -5.63 -20.03 -11.02
N LEU A 49 -4.85 -20.81 -10.27
CA LEU A 49 -4.96 -20.84 -8.81
C LEU A 49 -4.27 -19.61 -8.18
N PRO A 50 -4.79 -19.14 -7.04
CA PRO A 50 -4.14 -18.05 -6.30
C PRO A 50 -2.69 -18.39 -5.98
N ALA A 51 -1.79 -17.39 -6.07
CA ALA A 51 -0.41 -17.58 -5.65
C ALA A 51 -0.36 -17.84 -4.13
N PRO A 52 0.35 -18.89 -3.67
CA PRO A 52 0.56 -19.09 -2.24
C PRO A 52 1.46 -18.00 -1.68
N TYR A 53 1.51 -17.86 -0.36
CA TYR A 53 2.46 -16.94 0.25
C TYR A 53 3.90 -17.43 0.09
N GLU A 54 4.17 -18.72 0.34
CA GLU A 54 5.48 -19.35 0.25
C GLU A 54 5.78 -19.94 -1.15
N GLY A 55 7.05 -20.17 -1.43
CA GLY A 55 7.56 -20.79 -2.66
C GLY A 55 8.12 -19.79 -3.65
N ASP A 56 8.84 -20.31 -4.67
CA ASP A 56 9.60 -19.50 -5.65
C ASP A 56 8.69 -18.59 -6.49
N TRP A 57 7.41 -18.90 -6.58
CA TRP A 57 6.39 -18.16 -7.32
C TRP A 57 5.28 -17.64 -6.40
N GLY A 58 5.61 -17.49 -5.10
CA GLY A 58 4.69 -17.01 -4.08
C GLY A 58 4.76 -15.51 -3.85
N ILE A 59 3.86 -15.02 -3.01
CA ILE A 59 3.77 -13.61 -2.62
C ILE A 59 5.06 -13.14 -1.92
N ARG A 60 5.68 -13.98 -1.07
CA ARG A 60 6.98 -13.68 -0.46
C ARG A 60 8.04 -13.36 -1.52
N ALA A 61 8.19 -14.25 -2.52
CA ALA A 61 9.18 -14.06 -3.59
C ALA A 61 8.91 -12.79 -4.40
N LEU A 62 7.63 -12.47 -4.65
CA LEU A 62 7.24 -11.21 -5.29
C LEU A 62 7.70 -9.99 -4.46
N LEU A 63 7.38 -9.96 -3.16
CA LEU A 63 7.75 -8.85 -2.29
C LEU A 63 9.28 -8.73 -2.14
N GLU A 64 10.00 -9.84 -2.01
CA GLU A 64 11.46 -9.84 -1.97
C GLU A 64 12.07 -9.37 -3.30
N GLY A 65 11.51 -9.79 -4.42
CA GLY A 65 11.96 -9.39 -5.76
C GLY A 65 11.78 -7.91 -6.04
N LEU A 66 10.74 -7.30 -5.50
CA LEU A 66 10.45 -5.87 -5.66
C LEU A 66 11.46 -4.96 -4.92
N GLN A 67 12.13 -5.45 -3.87
CA GLN A 67 13.13 -4.67 -3.12
C GLN A 67 14.28 -4.15 -4.01
N ARG A 68 14.60 -4.82 -5.12
CA ARG A 68 15.60 -4.34 -6.10
C ARG A 68 15.27 -2.98 -6.73
N PHE A 69 14.02 -2.55 -6.62
CA PHE A 69 13.55 -1.24 -7.12
C PHE A 69 13.50 -0.17 -6.02
N GLY A 70 14.12 -0.42 -4.86
CA GLY A 70 14.18 0.54 -3.75
C GLY A 70 13.01 0.44 -2.76
N TRP A 71 12.22 -0.62 -2.84
CA TRP A 71 11.20 -0.91 -1.84
C TRP A 71 11.83 -1.46 -0.56
N GLU A 72 11.38 -0.97 0.59
CA GLU A 72 11.79 -1.43 1.92
C GLU A 72 10.72 -2.35 2.52
N PRO A 73 11.09 -3.54 3.02
CA PRO A 73 10.11 -4.49 3.54
C PRO A 73 9.60 -4.10 4.92
N VAL A 74 8.29 -4.23 5.10
CA VAL A 74 7.64 -4.26 6.41
C VAL A 74 7.49 -5.72 6.83
N LEU A 75 8.07 -6.07 7.97
CA LEU A 75 8.12 -7.46 8.43
C LEU A 75 7.18 -7.73 9.60
N GLU A 76 6.52 -8.88 9.55
CA GLU A 76 5.83 -9.47 10.70
C GLU A 76 6.40 -10.85 10.98
N ASN A 77 6.96 -11.05 12.17
CA ASN A 77 7.63 -12.30 12.57
C ASN A 77 8.71 -12.77 11.56
N GLY A 78 9.43 -11.81 10.95
CA GLY A 78 10.45 -12.08 9.94
C GLY A 78 9.92 -12.31 8.51
N ASN A 79 8.62 -12.22 8.29
CA ASN A 79 7.98 -12.39 6.98
C ASN A 79 7.63 -11.03 6.38
N PRO A 80 7.95 -10.75 5.10
CA PRO A 80 7.51 -9.52 4.46
C PRO A 80 5.99 -9.55 4.23
N ILE A 81 5.29 -8.58 4.81
CA ILE A 81 3.84 -8.44 4.69
C ILE A 81 3.43 -7.20 3.89
N ALA A 82 4.36 -6.29 3.69
CA ALA A 82 4.17 -5.08 2.89
C ALA A 82 5.53 -4.53 2.47
N LEU A 83 5.50 -3.57 1.57
CA LEU A 83 6.66 -2.79 1.17
C LEU A 83 6.35 -1.30 1.30
N GLN A 84 7.34 -0.50 1.64
CA GLN A 84 7.25 0.96 1.69
C GLN A 84 8.30 1.59 0.78
N HIS A 85 8.01 2.78 0.28
CA HIS A 85 8.96 3.55 -0.51
C HIS A 85 9.11 4.96 0.05
N ALA A 86 10.27 5.57 -0.13
CA ALA A 86 10.62 6.88 0.44
C ALA A 86 9.68 8.04 0.00
N ASN A 87 9.00 7.89 -1.14
CA ASN A 87 8.03 8.89 -1.63
C ASN A 87 6.64 8.78 -0.97
N GLY A 88 6.45 7.84 -0.03
CA GLY A 88 5.21 7.65 0.71
C GLY A 88 4.23 6.64 0.10
N CYS A 89 4.54 6.02 -1.04
CA CYS A 89 3.74 4.91 -1.54
C CYS A 89 4.08 3.59 -0.82
N SER A 90 3.16 2.63 -0.86
CA SER A 90 3.35 1.30 -0.28
C SER A 90 2.74 0.21 -1.17
N ILE A 91 3.24 -1.00 -1.00
CA ILE A 91 2.61 -2.21 -1.53
C ILE A 91 2.13 -3.03 -0.34
N THR A 92 0.85 -3.33 -0.29
CA THR A 92 0.20 -4.05 0.79
C THR A 92 -0.47 -5.33 0.29
N LEU A 93 -0.79 -6.21 1.22
CA LEU A 93 -1.59 -7.40 0.96
C LEU A 93 -3.00 -7.18 1.51
N GLU A 94 -3.99 -7.33 0.64
CA GLU A 94 -5.39 -7.14 0.97
C GLU A 94 -6.11 -8.48 1.14
N PRO A 95 -7.30 -8.51 1.78
CA PRO A 95 -8.11 -9.71 1.89
C PRO A 95 -8.32 -10.40 0.54
N GLY A 96 -8.26 -11.74 0.54
CA GLY A 96 -8.37 -12.53 -0.69
C GLY A 96 -7.06 -12.66 -1.47
N GLY A 97 -5.93 -12.20 -0.92
CA GLY A 97 -4.60 -12.32 -1.54
C GLY A 97 -4.33 -11.30 -2.64
N GLN A 98 -5.03 -10.19 -2.63
CA GLN A 98 -4.76 -9.07 -3.53
C GLN A 98 -3.47 -8.36 -3.14
N VAL A 99 -2.72 -7.91 -4.14
CA VAL A 99 -1.55 -7.04 -3.99
C VAL A 99 -1.94 -5.64 -4.41
N GLU A 100 -1.93 -4.71 -3.47
CA GLU A 100 -2.32 -3.32 -3.67
C GLU A 100 -1.10 -2.41 -3.77
N LEU A 101 -1.10 -1.51 -4.76
CA LEU A 101 -0.30 -0.30 -4.71
C LEU A 101 -1.15 0.81 -4.08
N ALA A 102 -0.79 1.25 -2.87
CA ALA A 102 -1.27 2.49 -2.30
C ALA A 102 -0.31 3.63 -2.71
N GLY A 103 -0.76 4.44 -3.66
CA GLY A 103 0.08 5.45 -4.33
C GLY A 103 0.46 6.62 -3.44
N ALA A 104 1.50 7.34 -3.84
CA ALA A 104 1.93 8.56 -3.18
C ALA A 104 0.89 9.69 -3.32
N PRO A 105 0.87 10.66 -2.39
CA PRO A 105 0.04 11.86 -2.53
C PRO A 105 0.63 12.80 -3.60
N LEU A 106 0.08 12.75 -4.82
CA LEU A 106 0.55 13.44 -6.01
C LEU A 106 -0.30 14.67 -6.35
N GLU A 107 0.23 15.59 -7.14
CA GLU A 107 -0.44 16.86 -7.47
C GLU A 107 -1.41 16.75 -8.64
N HIS A 108 -1.15 15.86 -9.61
CA HIS A 108 -1.99 15.74 -10.79
C HIS A 108 -1.96 14.34 -11.41
N ILE A 109 -2.99 14.04 -12.19
CA ILE A 109 -3.27 12.71 -12.76
C ILE A 109 -2.13 12.13 -13.62
N HIS A 110 -1.31 12.94 -14.27
CA HIS A 110 -0.18 12.42 -15.06
C HIS A 110 0.90 11.79 -14.19
N GLN A 111 1.13 12.34 -12.98
CA GLN A 111 2.05 11.73 -12.01
C GLN A 111 1.51 10.38 -11.54
N THR A 112 0.22 10.30 -11.22
CA THR A 112 -0.48 9.07 -10.86
C THR A 112 -0.39 8.01 -11.97
N CYS A 113 -0.60 8.42 -13.22
CA CYS A 113 -0.49 7.53 -14.38
C CYS A 113 0.93 6.95 -14.50
N ASN A 114 1.95 7.79 -14.34
CA ASN A 114 3.36 7.36 -14.36
C ASN A 114 3.68 6.38 -13.23
N GLU A 115 3.17 6.64 -12.03
CA GLU A 115 3.33 5.76 -10.85
C GLU A 115 2.74 4.37 -11.13
N VAL A 116 1.50 4.29 -11.62
CA VAL A 116 0.85 3.02 -11.97
C VAL A 116 1.62 2.28 -13.07
N HIS A 117 2.07 2.97 -14.14
CA HIS A 117 2.87 2.34 -15.19
C HIS A 117 4.21 1.82 -14.66
N SER A 118 4.89 2.58 -13.81
CA SER A 118 6.14 2.15 -13.18
C SER A 118 5.92 0.89 -12.34
N HIS A 119 4.88 0.88 -11.52
CA HIS A 119 4.53 -0.29 -10.71
C HIS A 119 4.22 -1.52 -11.58
N LEU A 120 3.38 -1.38 -12.62
CA LEU A 120 3.06 -2.48 -13.53
C LEU A 120 4.28 -3.03 -14.29
N SER A 121 5.31 -2.23 -14.47
CA SER A 121 6.57 -2.70 -15.08
C SER A 121 7.48 -3.44 -14.11
N GLN A 122 7.25 -3.32 -12.81
CA GLN A 122 8.03 -3.96 -11.76
C GLN A 122 7.46 -5.33 -11.35
N VAL A 123 6.15 -5.47 -11.41
CA VAL A 123 5.43 -6.72 -11.09
C VAL A 123 5.20 -7.55 -12.34
#